data_5f0e25949982b72b6bd480625e5edfd8
#
_entry.id   5f0e25949982b72b6bd480625e5edfd8
#
_cell.length_a   1.000
_cell.length_b   1.000
_cell.length_c   1.000
_cell.angle_alpha   90.00
_cell.angle_beta   90.00
_cell.angle_gamma   90.00
#
_symmetry.space_group_name_H-M   'P 1'
#
loop_
_entity.id
_entity.type
_entity.pdbx_description
1 polymer ?
#
loop_
_entity_poly.entity_id
_entity_poly.type
_entity_poly.pdbx_seq_one_letter_code
_entity_poly.pdbx_strand_id
1 'polypeptide(L)'
;MSSHAPTRGPVHDVLIVGGGLVGASLAIALDAQGLEVGLVEAAPADALPPVFDQRNLSLAEASLNALDALGVLPLLRAPTGPIQRIHISRSGDFGRVLLDAREHGREVFGRVVVARDFGAALEARLQQLRHLVRYRPARFIGLEAGDPGLRWIRVAEPGGERVLG
;
A
#
# COMPACT_ATOMS: atom_id res chain seq x y z
N MET A 1 -32.33 20.47 14.29
CA MET A 1 -31.00 19.90 13.96
C MET A 1 -30.96 19.80 12.43
N SER A 2 -30.37 20.79 11.76
CA SER A 2 -30.27 20.80 10.30
C SER A 2 -29.30 19.72 9.86
N SER A 3 -29.82 18.62 9.31
CA SER A 3 -29.02 17.63 8.62
C SER A 3 -28.49 18.28 7.34
N HIS A 4 -27.29 18.83 7.39
CA HIS A 4 -26.57 19.20 6.17
C HIS A 4 -26.20 17.90 5.46
N ALA A 5 -26.77 17.69 4.28
CA ALA A 5 -26.33 16.59 3.43
C ALA A 5 -24.83 16.79 3.14
N PRO A 6 -24.00 15.75 3.26
CA PRO A 6 -22.57 15.89 3.02
C PRO A 6 -22.32 16.38 1.59
N THR A 7 -21.46 17.38 1.44
CA THR A 7 -21.10 17.94 0.15
C THR A 7 -20.38 16.88 -0.68
N ARG A 8 -20.85 16.62 -1.90
CA ARG A 8 -20.15 15.75 -2.85
C ARG A 8 -18.84 16.41 -3.25
N GLY A 9 -17.76 15.66 -3.08
CA GLY A 9 -16.39 16.07 -3.41
C GLY A 9 -15.99 15.66 -4.83
N PRO A 10 -14.69 15.70 -5.14
CA PRO A 10 -14.17 15.33 -6.44
C PRO A 10 -14.40 13.86 -6.78
N VAL A 11 -14.44 13.60 -8.07
CA VAL A 11 -14.54 12.27 -8.68
C VAL A 11 -13.14 11.86 -9.16
N HIS A 12 -12.79 10.61 -8.94
CA HIS A 12 -11.53 9.99 -9.35
C HIS A 12 -11.81 8.80 -10.28
N ASP A 13 -10.83 8.41 -11.08
CA ASP A 13 -10.90 7.16 -11.84
C ASP A 13 -10.90 5.97 -10.88
N VAL A 14 -10.11 6.06 -9.80
CA VAL A 14 -10.02 5.03 -8.77
C VAL A 14 -9.89 5.65 -7.38
N LEU A 15 -10.75 5.21 -6.45
CA LEU A 15 -10.62 5.49 -5.02
C LEU A 15 -10.05 4.26 -4.28
N ILE A 16 -8.93 4.47 -3.60
CA ILE A 16 -8.27 3.44 -2.78
C ILE A 16 -8.52 3.76 -1.32
N VAL A 17 -9.01 2.78 -0.56
CA VAL A 17 -9.19 2.90 0.89
C VAL A 17 -8.12 2.12 1.61
N GLY A 18 -7.26 2.84 2.33
CA GLY A 18 -6.10 2.33 3.06
C GLY A 18 -4.79 2.60 2.35
N GLY A 19 -3.93 3.43 2.96
CA GLY A 19 -2.60 3.79 2.48
C GLY A 19 -1.48 2.86 2.96
N GLY A 20 -1.81 1.63 3.37
CA GLY A 20 -0.82 0.62 3.72
C GLY A 20 -0.07 0.09 2.49
N LEU A 21 0.70 -0.98 2.68
CA LEU A 21 1.59 -1.58 1.67
C LEU A 21 0.92 -1.78 0.30
N VAL A 22 -0.26 -2.40 0.29
CA VAL A 22 -0.96 -2.73 -0.97
C VAL A 22 -1.57 -1.48 -1.60
N GLY A 23 -2.29 -0.65 -0.81
CA GLY A 23 -2.94 0.55 -1.33
C GLY A 23 -1.96 1.59 -1.84
N ALA A 24 -0.85 1.80 -1.13
CA ALA A 24 0.22 2.70 -1.59
C ALA A 24 0.86 2.21 -2.89
N SER A 25 1.20 0.91 -2.98
CA SER A 25 1.77 0.33 -4.20
C SER A 25 0.79 0.40 -5.39
N LEU A 26 -0.50 0.16 -5.14
CA LEU A 26 -1.54 0.28 -6.17
C LEU A 26 -1.69 1.73 -6.65
N ALA A 27 -1.70 2.70 -5.73
CA ALA A 27 -1.76 4.11 -6.08
C ALA A 27 -0.60 4.52 -7.00
N ILE A 28 0.63 4.07 -6.67
CA ILE A 28 1.82 4.33 -7.50
C ILE A 28 1.66 3.71 -8.89
N ALA A 29 1.16 2.48 -8.97
CA ALA A 29 0.98 1.78 -10.25
C ALA A 29 -0.07 2.46 -11.14
N LEU A 30 -1.18 2.93 -10.57
CA LEU A 30 -2.25 3.60 -11.31
C LEU A 30 -1.85 5.01 -11.76
N ASP A 31 -1.16 5.78 -10.92
CA ASP A 31 -0.59 7.09 -11.31
C ASP A 31 0.35 6.95 -12.51
N ALA A 32 1.16 5.89 -12.56
CA ALA A 32 2.04 5.61 -13.69
C ALA A 32 1.29 5.32 -15.01
N GLN A 33 -0.01 5.01 -14.94
CA GLN A 33 -0.90 4.86 -16.10
C GLN A 33 -1.66 6.17 -16.43
N GLY A 34 -1.42 7.25 -15.69
CA GLY A 34 -2.09 8.54 -15.87
C GLY A 34 -3.51 8.60 -15.35
N LEU A 35 -3.90 7.67 -14.45
CA LEU A 35 -5.21 7.68 -13.82
C LEU A 35 -5.27 8.65 -12.64
N GLU A 36 -6.39 9.36 -12.50
CA GLU A 36 -6.66 10.22 -11.35
C GLU A 36 -7.04 9.35 -10.13
N VAL A 37 -6.15 9.30 -9.16
CA VAL A 37 -6.28 8.40 -7.99
C VAL A 37 -6.59 9.19 -6.73
N GLY A 38 -7.63 8.78 -6.01
CA GLY A 38 -7.89 9.19 -4.63
C GLY A 38 -7.40 8.14 -3.64
N LEU A 39 -6.55 8.51 -2.67
CA LEU A 39 -6.08 7.62 -1.61
C LEU A 39 -6.57 8.10 -0.25
N VAL A 40 -7.45 7.31 0.37
CA VAL A 40 -8.01 7.56 1.71
C VAL A 40 -7.21 6.80 2.75
N GLU A 41 -6.65 7.51 3.75
CA GLU A 41 -5.86 6.92 4.83
C GLU A 41 -6.23 7.53 6.18
N ALA A 42 -6.48 6.68 7.15
CA ALA A 42 -6.91 7.10 8.48
C ALA A 42 -5.77 7.64 9.36
N ALA A 43 -4.54 7.19 9.12
CA ALA A 43 -3.37 7.66 9.87
C ALA A 43 -3.10 9.14 9.59
N PRO A 44 -2.60 9.92 10.59
CA PRO A 44 -2.22 11.32 10.42
C PRO A 44 -1.17 11.53 9.33
N ALA A 45 -1.13 12.73 8.75
CA ALA A 45 -0.23 13.04 7.64
C ALA A 45 1.27 12.99 8.01
N ASP A 46 1.57 13.21 9.28
CA ASP A 46 2.92 13.21 9.86
C ASP A 46 3.37 11.85 10.40
N ALA A 47 2.54 10.80 10.27
CA ALA A 47 2.85 9.45 10.74
C ALA A 47 2.63 8.42 9.64
N LEU A 48 3.45 7.37 9.61
CA LEU A 48 3.19 6.21 8.76
C LEU A 48 1.96 5.44 9.28
N PRO A 49 1.17 4.82 8.37
CA PRO A 49 0.14 3.88 8.80
C PRO A 49 0.69 2.83 9.77
N PRO A 50 -0.10 2.40 10.80
CA PRO A 50 0.37 1.49 11.84
C PRO A 50 0.90 0.15 11.35
N VAL A 51 0.55 -0.27 10.13
CA VAL A 51 1.07 -1.48 9.49
C VAL A 51 2.59 -1.39 9.22
N PHE A 52 3.14 -0.19 9.14
CA PHE A 52 4.57 0.06 8.95
C PHE A 52 5.29 0.18 10.29
N ASP A 53 5.35 -0.91 11.01
CA ASP A 53 6.04 -1.06 12.30
C ASP A 53 7.45 -1.66 12.15
N GLN A 54 7.98 -2.24 13.21
CA GLN A 54 9.32 -2.86 13.23
C GLN A 54 9.33 -4.31 12.74
N ARG A 55 8.20 -4.85 12.26
CA ARG A 55 8.15 -6.23 11.77
C ARG A 55 8.97 -6.39 10.49
N ASN A 56 9.52 -7.57 10.33
CA ASN A 56 10.15 -7.97 9.10
C ASN A 56 9.10 -8.45 8.09
N LEU A 57 9.21 -7.96 6.87
CA LEU A 57 8.44 -8.41 5.72
C LEU A 57 9.35 -9.20 4.80
N SER A 58 8.89 -10.37 4.37
CA SER A 58 9.57 -11.16 3.34
C SER A 58 8.95 -10.85 1.99
N LEU A 59 9.74 -10.25 1.10
CA LEU A 59 9.34 -9.92 -0.26
C LEU A 59 9.93 -10.96 -1.20
N ALA A 60 9.08 -11.66 -1.96
CA ALA A 60 9.52 -12.55 -3.01
C ALA A 60 10.13 -11.75 -4.19
N GLU A 61 10.95 -12.40 -4.99
CA GLU A 61 11.62 -11.78 -6.14
C GLU A 61 10.65 -11.08 -7.09
N ALA A 62 9.50 -11.68 -7.37
CA ALA A 62 8.47 -11.06 -8.22
C ALA A 62 7.94 -9.74 -7.63
N SER A 63 7.76 -9.68 -6.30
CA SER A 63 7.35 -8.45 -5.61
C SER A 63 8.45 -7.39 -5.67
N LEU A 64 9.71 -7.80 -5.52
CA LEU A 64 10.85 -6.89 -5.64
C LEU A 64 10.94 -6.29 -7.04
N ASN A 65 10.80 -7.11 -8.09
CA ASN A 65 10.81 -6.65 -9.47
C ASN A 65 9.67 -5.64 -9.74
N ALA A 66 8.46 -5.91 -9.22
CA ALA A 66 7.35 -4.97 -9.34
C ALA A 66 7.64 -3.64 -8.62
N LEU A 67 8.17 -3.69 -7.40
CA LEU A 67 8.50 -2.50 -6.61
C LEU A 67 9.67 -1.70 -7.22
N ASP A 68 10.59 -2.38 -7.87
CA ASP A 68 11.67 -1.73 -8.64
C ASP A 68 11.10 -0.98 -9.84
N ALA A 69 10.26 -1.64 -10.64
CA ALA A 69 9.57 -1.03 -11.77
C ALA A 69 8.69 0.18 -11.38
N LEU A 70 8.13 0.17 -10.16
CA LEU A 70 7.38 1.28 -9.58
C LEU A 70 8.26 2.40 -9.02
N GLY A 71 9.59 2.23 -9.01
CA GLY A 71 10.56 3.19 -8.48
C GLY A 71 10.56 3.29 -6.96
N VAL A 72 10.09 2.25 -6.25
CA VAL A 72 10.07 2.22 -4.78
C VAL A 72 11.39 1.71 -4.21
N LEU A 73 11.97 0.64 -4.79
CA LEU A 73 13.22 0.05 -4.27
C LEU A 73 14.39 1.03 -4.23
N PRO A 74 14.62 1.92 -5.23
CA PRO A 74 15.69 2.91 -5.16
C PRO A 74 15.57 3.89 -3.98
N LEU A 75 14.37 4.04 -3.41
CA LEU A 75 14.09 4.90 -2.26
C LEU A 75 14.26 4.17 -0.91
N LEU A 76 14.41 2.86 -0.93
CA LEU A 76 14.66 2.07 0.29
C LEU A 76 16.11 2.26 0.74
N ARG A 77 16.30 3.01 1.82
CA ARG A 77 17.63 3.38 2.34
C ARG A 77 18.20 2.38 3.31
N ALA A 78 17.35 1.57 3.93
CA ALA A 78 17.77 0.56 4.90
C ALA A 78 18.31 -0.69 4.18
N PRO A 79 19.28 -1.41 4.80
CA PRO A 79 19.78 -2.66 4.27
C PRO A 79 18.70 -3.72 4.26
N THR A 80 18.75 -4.62 3.27
CA THR A 80 17.85 -5.75 3.14
C THR A 80 18.56 -7.07 3.36
N GLY A 81 17.90 -8.04 3.99
CA GLY A 81 18.43 -9.39 4.19
C GLY A 81 18.10 -10.32 3.01
N PRO A 82 19.08 -10.98 2.36
CA PRO A 82 18.79 -11.93 1.28
C PRO A 82 18.17 -13.22 1.83
N ILE A 83 17.12 -13.73 1.17
CA ILE A 83 16.52 -15.03 1.44
C ILE A 83 17.16 -16.05 0.48
N GLN A 84 18.20 -16.71 0.93
CA GLN A 84 18.95 -17.70 0.12
C GLN A 84 18.44 -19.12 0.33
N ARG A 85 17.86 -19.40 1.51
CA ARG A 85 17.33 -20.72 1.87
C ARG A 85 15.97 -20.62 2.51
N ILE A 86 15.11 -21.57 2.16
CA ILE A 86 13.77 -21.71 2.76
C ILE A 86 13.68 -23.11 3.34
N HIS A 87 13.41 -23.19 4.65
CA HIS A 87 13.16 -24.44 5.35
C HIS A 87 11.66 -24.60 5.57
N ILE A 88 11.08 -25.65 5.03
CA ILE A 88 9.67 -25.99 5.15
C ILE A 88 9.56 -27.26 6.00
N SER A 89 8.84 -27.16 7.10
CA SER A 89 8.48 -28.28 7.96
C SER A 89 7.08 -28.08 8.53
N ARG A 90 6.43 -29.16 8.90
CA ARG A 90 5.12 -29.11 9.54
C ARG A 90 5.23 -29.74 10.93
N SER A 91 4.65 -29.10 11.92
CA SER A 91 4.59 -29.64 13.29
C SER A 91 3.82 -30.96 13.32
N GLY A 92 4.42 -32.00 13.91
CA GLY A 92 3.82 -33.34 14.01
C GLY A 92 4.11 -34.26 12.82
N ASP A 93 4.64 -33.77 11.72
CA ASP A 93 5.01 -34.58 10.56
C ASP A 93 6.51 -34.90 10.57
N PHE A 94 6.85 -36.08 10.05
CA PHE A 94 8.25 -36.45 9.82
C PHE A 94 8.76 -35.87 8.50
N GLY A 95 9.94 -35.26 8.57
CA GLY A 95 10.62 -34.75 7.40
C GLY A 95 10.63 -33.23 7.28
N ARG A 96 11.47 -32.78 6.37
CA ARG A 96 11.64 -31.36 6.05
C ARG A 96 12.03 -31.20 4.59
N VAL A 97 11.68 -30.09 3.98
CA VAL A 97 12.19 -29.65 2.69
C VAL A 97 13.09 -28.46 2.89
N LEU A 98 14.28 -28.49 2.34
CA LEU A 98 15.20 -27.36 2.29
C LEU A 98 15.33 -26.94 0.83
N LEU A 99 14.99 -25.69 0.53
CA LEU A 99 15.20 -25.09 -0.77
C LEU A 99 16.43 -24.18 -0.69
N ASP A 100 17.39 -24.34 -1.57
CA ASP A 100 18.54 -23.44 -1.76
C ASP A 100 18.38 -22.71 -3.10
N ALA A 101 18.48 -21.39 -3.10
CA ALA A 101 18.26 -20.57 -4.29
C ALA A 101 19.19 -20.96 -5.43
N ARG A 102 20.45 -21.35 -5.13
CA ARG A 102 21.47 -21.72 -6.10
C ARG A 102 21.08 -23.00 -6.87
N GLU A 103 20.42 -23.95 -6.18
CA GLU A 103 19.94 -25.20 -6.82
C GLU A 103 18.82 -24.91 -7.84
N HIS A 104 18.19 -23.73 -7.76
CA HIS A 104 17.15 -23.24 -8.67
C HIS A 104 17.66 -22.16 -9.64
N GLY A 105 18.98 -22.00 -9.78
CA GLY A 105 19.58 -21.02 -10.68
C GLY A 105 19.34 -19.56 -10.29
N ARG A 106 19.10 -19.29 -8.99
CA ARG A 106 18.82 -17.96 -8.44
C ARG A 106 19.88 -17.57 -7.41
N GLU A 107 20.13 -16.27 -7.27
CA GLU A 107 20.97 -15.78 -6.16
C GLU A 107 20.20 -15.77 -4.85
N VAL A 108 18.91 -15.37 -4.92
CA VAL A 108 18.01 -15.27 -3.78
C VAL A 108 16.59 -15.64 -4.20
N PHE A 109 15.75 -16.08 -3.26
CA PHE A 109 14.30 -16.22 -3.45
C PHE A 109 13.54 -14.91 -3.22
N GLY A 110 14.19 -13.96 -2.56
CA GLY A 110 13.61 -12.68 -2.17
C GLY A 110 14.49 -11.97 -1.16
N ARG A 111 13.91 -10.96 -0.51
CA ARG A 111 14.61 -10.19 0.53
C ARG A 111 13.70 -9.92 1.72
N VAL A 112 14.31 -9.81 2.89
CA VAL A 112 13.64 -9.33 4.10
C VAL A 112 13.88 -7.83 4.23
N VAL A 113 12.81 -7.08 4.50
CA VAL A 113 12.83 -5.63 4.76
C VAL A 113 12.10 -5.33 6.06
N VAL A 114 12.48 -4.27 6.76
CA VAL A 114 11.70 -3.77 7.90
C VAL A 114 10.51 -2.99 7.39
N ALA A 115 9.31 -3.27 7.90
CA ALA A 115 8.06 -2.66 7.42
C ALA A 115 8.09 -1.13 7.49
N ARG A 116 8.67 -0.54 8.54
CA ARG A 116 8.84 0.91 8.68
C ARG A 116 9.67 1.51 7.54
N ASP A 117 10.81 0.91 7.24
CA ASP A 117 11.73 1.42 6.23
C ASP A 117 11.13 1.30 4.84
N PHE A 118 10.40 0.21 4.61
CA PHE A 118 9.63 0.02 3.38
C PHE A 118 8.48 1.03 3.27
N GLY A 119 7.76 1.30 4.37
CA GLY A 119 6.74 2.33 4.44
C GLY A 119 7.28 3.73 4.14
N ALA A 120 8.48 4.05 4.63
CA ALA A 120 9.15 5.31 4.32
C ALA A 120 9.51 5.44 2.84
N ALA A 121 9.93 4.36 2.18
CA ALA A 121 10.21 4.34 0.75
C ALA A 121 8.92 4.53 -0.08
N LEU A 122 7.82 3.87 0.30
CA LEU A 122 6.51 4.07 -0.32
C LEU A 122 6.02 5.51 -0.16
N GLU A 123 6.11 6.07 1.05
CA GLU A 123 5.72 7.45 1.33
C GLU A 123 6.52 8.44 0.47
N ALA A 124 7.83 8.26 0.38
CA ALA A 124 8.69 9.09 -0.46
C ALA A 124 8.32 8.98 -1.96
N ARG A 125 7.88 7.81 -2.42
CA ARG A 125 7.40 7.62 -3.80
C ARG A 125 6.04 8.26 -4.03
N LEU A 126 5.09 8.11 -3.09
CA LEU A 126 3.77 8.74 -3.15
C LEU A 126 3.84 10.27 -3.27
N GLN A 127 4.83 10.91 -2.64
CA GLN A 127 5.05 12.35 -2.73
C GLN A 127 5.49 12.84 -4.11
N GLN A 128 5.96 11.95 -4.99
CA GLN A 128 6.42 12.26 -6.35
C GLN A 128 5.32 12.10 -7.40
N LEU A 129 4.15 11.58 -7.01
CA LEU A 129 3.05 11.30 -7.93
C LEU A 129 2.33 12.58 -8.36
N ARG A 130 1.79 12.60 -9.57
CA ARG A 130 1.16 13.78 -10.17
C ARG A 130 -0.36 13.71 -10.20
N HIS A 131 -0.90 12.49 -10.29
CA HIS A 131 -2.33 12.23 -10.42
C HIS A 131 -2.94 11.66 -9.13
N LEU A 132 -2.22 11.84 -7.98
CA LEU A 132 -2.66 11.35 -6.68
C LEU A 132 -3.21 12.48 -5.81
N VAL A 133 -4.47 12.35 -5.39
CA VAL A 133 -5.07 13.15 -4.32
C VAL A 133 -5.12 12.33 -3.04
N ARG A 134 -4.55 12.84 -1.97
CA ARG A 134 -4.48 12.17 -0.67
C ARG A 134 -5.48 12.77 0.30
N TYR A 135 -6.38 11.93 0.82
CA TYR A 135 -7.33 12.25 1.87
C TYR A 135 -6.79 11.67 3.18
N ARG A 136 -6.16 12.54 4.00
CA ARG A 136 -5.44 12.09 5.17
C ARG A 136 -5.28 13.22 6.21
N PRO A 137 -5.70 13.01 7.50
CA PRO A 137 -6.37 11.79 7.97
C PRO A 137 -7.83 11.74 7.49
N ALA A 138 -8.24 10.62 6.93
CA ALA A 138 -9.62 10.37 6.52
C ALA A 138 -9.99 8.91 6.73
N ARG A 139 -11.07 8.67 7.45
CA ARG A 139 -11.53 7.31 7.77
C ARG A 139 -12.75 6.96 6.92
N PHE A 140 -12.68 5.86 6.20
CA PHE A 140 -13.82 5.32 5.49
C PHE A 140 -14.97 4.98 6.46
N ILE A 141 -16.18 5.44 6.15
CA ILE A 141 -17.40 5.19 6.93
C ILE A 141 -18.28 4.17 6.21
N GLY A 142 -18.47 4.31 4.91
CA GLY A 142 -19.35 3.45 4.15
C GLY A 142 -19.52 3.87 2.69
N LEU A 143 -20.30 3.07 1.96
CA LEU A 143 -20.70 3.38 0.61
C LEU A 143 -21.94 4.26 0.63
N GLU A 144 -22.02 5.19 -0.33
CA GLU A 144 -23.20 6.03 -0.56
C GLU A 144 -23.94 5.62 -1.83
N ALA A 145 -25.25 5.83 -1.83
CA ALA A 145 -26.04 5.72 -3.04
C ALA A 145 -25.62 6.81 -4.05
N GLY A 146 -25.44 6.42 -5.29
CA GLY A 146 -24.94 7.31 -6.33
C GLY A 146 -25.56 7.04 -7.69
N ASP A 147 -25.07 7.77 -8.67
CA ASP A 147 -25.50 7.68 -10.04
C ASP A 147 -25.05 6.35 -10.69
N PRO A 148 -25.75 5.84 -11.71
CA PRO A 148 -25.31 4.65 -12.42
C PRO A 148 -23.88 4.80 -12.96
N GLY A 149 -23.02 3.82 -12.67
CA GLY A 149 -21.63 3.80 -13.13
C GLY A 149 -20.63 4.51 -12.23
N LEU A 150 -21.08 5.27 -11.22
CA LEU A 150 -20.22 5.94 -10.26
C LEU A 150 -20.44 5.38 -8.85
N ARG A 151 -19.37 5.17 -8.11
CA ARG A 151 -19.40 4.75 -6.71
C ARG A 151 -18.99 5.90 -5.80
N TRP A 152 -19.82 6.17 -4.80
CA TRP A 152 -19.55 7.17 -3.80
C TRP A 152 -19.19 6.51 -2.47
N ILE A 153 -18.18 7.07 -1.79
CA ILE A 153 -17.81 6.67 -0.44
C ILE A 153 -17.97 7.85 0.51
N ARG A 154 -18.34 7.57 1.74
CA ARG A 154 -18.34 8.55 2.82
C ARG A 154 -17.08 8.35 3.66
N VAL A 155 -16.40 9.46 3.96
CA VAL A 155 -15.21 9.51 4.80
C VAL A 155 -15.39 10.52 5.92
N ALA A 156 -14.83 10.24 7.10
CA ALA A 156 -14.72 11.17 8.21
C ALA A 156 -13.33 11.82 8.22
N GLU A 157 -13.30 13.13 8.17
CA GLU A 157 -12.12 13.98 8.30
C GLU A 157 -12.22 14.83 9.58
N PRO A 158 -11.14 15.45 10.09
CA PRO A 158 -11.21 16.32 11.27
C PRO A 158 -12.22 17.48 11.16
N GLY A 159 -12.51 17.94 9.94
CA GLY A 159 -13.48 19.02 9.66
C GLY A 159 -14.93 18.55 9.45
N GLY A 160 -15.21 17.25 9.55
CA GLY A 160 -16.53 16.67 9.33
C GLY A 160 -16.53 15.53 8.31
N GLU A 161 -17.71 15.19 7.80
CA GLU A 161 -17.88 14.13 6.81
C GLU A 161 -17.83 14.69 5.39
N ARG A 162 -17.28 13.93 4.49
CA ARG A 162 -17.20 14.21 3.05
C ARG A 162 -17.59 12.99 2.25
N VAL A 163 -18.16 13.22 1.06
CA VAL A 163 -18.47 12.17 0.08
C VAL A 163 -17.52 12.33 -1.11
N LEU A 164 -16.86 11.23 -1.50
CA LEU A 164 -15.90 11.17 -2.61
C LEU A 164 -16.40 10.16 -3.66
N GLY A 165 -16.18 10.42 -4.94
CA GLY A 165 -16.53 9.56 -6.06
C GLY A 165 -15.34 9.07 -6.87
#